data_57988181a0768a1418d56baaeebf0b81
#
_entry.id   57988181a0768a1418d56baaeebf0b81
#
_cell.length_a   1.000
_cell.length_b   1.000
_cell.length_c   1.000
_cell.angle_alpha   90.00
_cell.angle_beta   90.00
_cell.angle_gamma   90.00
#
_symmetry.space_group_name_H-M   'P 1'
#
loop_
_entity.id
_entity.type
_entity.pdbx_description
1 polymer ?
#
loop_
_entity_poly.entity_id
_entity_poly.type
_entity_poly.pdbx_seq_one_letter_code
_entity_poly.pdbx_strand_id
1 'polypeptide(L)'
;MPRLPKRNPNEDSKIGAIIVAAGSSQRMDGMDKIFSPLLGRPLISYSLEAFIASPDITNIVLVLSRQNAKRGEALIKTKGWSNTITIRVGGDRRQDSVRLGLEGLLDTDLTTVHDGARPCVNTHTISKGLSEARKAGAAVAALPVSNTIKTVDTNMFVKKTLPRNQLWTIQT
;
A
#
# COMPACT_ATOMS: atom_id res chain seq x y z
N MET A 1 -2.33 -3.86 27.92
CA MET A 1 -2.60 -3.01 26.75
C MET A 1 -4.03 -2.54 26.81
N PRO A 2 -4.34 -1.24 26.73
CA PRO A 2 -5.71 -0.76 26.72
C PRO A 2 -6.39 -1.27 25.43
N ARG A 3 -7.56 -1.90 25.58
CA ARG A 3 -8.41 -2.27 24.45
C ARG A 3 -8.93 -0.98 23.82
N LEU A 4 -8.64 -0.78 22.54
CA LEU A 4 -9.30 0.26 21.76
C LEU A 4 -10.83 0.08 21.85
N PRO A 5 -11.60 1.18 21.97
CA PRO A 5 -13.05 1.10 22.03
C PRO A 5 -13.56 0.39 20.77
N LYS A 6 -14.47 -0.60 20.97
CA LYS A 6 -15.18 -1.25 19.86
C LYS A 6 -16.08 -0.20 19.20
N ARG A 7 -15.62 0.37 18.08
CA ARG A 7 -16.52 1.14 17.19
C ARG A 7 -17.48 0.17 16.51
N ASN A 8 -18.75 0.48 16.52
CA ASN A 8 -19.74 -0.19 15.68
C ASN A 8 -19.30 -0.08 14.22
N PRO A 9 -19.30 -1.15 13.43
CA PRO A 9 -19.02 -1.09 12.01
C PRO A 9 -20.21 -0.42 11.30
N ASN A 10 -20.21 0.91 11.25
CA ASN A 10 -21.22 1.65 10.48
C ASN A 10 -20.91 1.48 8.98
N GLU A 11 -21.96 1.24 8.20
CA GLU A 11 -21.92 1.18 6.72
C GLU A 11 -21.42 2.49 6.08
N ASP A 12 -21.44 3.61 6.81
CA ASP A 12 -21.01 4.94 6.37
C ASP A 12 -19.54 5.29 6.70
N SER A 13 -18.67 4.31 7.01
CA SER A 13 -17.26 4.58 7.32
C SER A 13 -16.54 5.19 6.13
N LYS A 14 -15.97 6.40 6.30
CA LYS A 14 -15.10 7.02 5.30
C LYS A 14 -13.76 6.30 5.24
N ILE A 15 -13.44 5.71 4.11
CA ILE A 15 -12.22 4.92 3.90
C ILE A 15 -11.31 5.61 2.91
N GLY A 16 -10.10 5.91 3.35
CA GLY A 16 -9.05 6.45 2.50
C GLY A 16 -8.04 5.40 2.05
N ALA A 17 -7.37 5.66 0.94
CA ALA A 17 -6.25 4.86 0.47
C ALA A 17 -4.99 5.73 0.30
N ILE A 18 -3.85 5.21 0.75
CA ILE A 18 -2.54 5.78 0.50
C ILE A 18 -1.78 4.84 -0.42
N ILE A 19 -1.46 5.31 -1.63
CA ILE A 19 -0.64 4.57 -2.58
C ILE A 19 0.77 5.13 -2.51
N VAL A 20 1.69 4.38 -1.88
CA VAL A 20 3.08 4.81 -1.66
C VAL A 20 3.92 4.48 -2.89
N ALA A 21 4.45 5.51 -3.53
CA ALA A 21 5.21 5.41 -4.77
C ALA A 21 6.39 6.41 -4.82
N ALA A 22 6.85 6.90 -3.64
CA ALA A 22 7.93 7.88 -3.52
C ALA A 22 9.32 7.24 -3.42
N GLY A 23 9.43 5.92 -3.30
CA GLY A 23 10.70 5.22 -3.14
C GLY A 23 11.63 5.41 -4.34
N SER A 24 12.91 5.70 -4.07
CA SER A 24 13.96 5.69 -5.09
C SER A 24 14.21 4.26 -5.55
N SER A 25 14.09 3.99 -6.85
CA SER A 25 14.31 2.67 -7.46
C SER A 25 15.80 2.26 -7.48
N GLN A 26 16.54 2.47 -6.38
CA GLN A 26 17.99 2.21 -6.28
C GLN A 26 18.42 0.80 -6.71
N ARG A 27 17.52 -0.19 -6.60
CA ARG A 27 17.79 -1.59 -6.98
C ARG A 27 17.66 -1.87 -8.48
N MET A 28 17.29 -0.88 -9.30
CA MET A 28 17.06 -1.03 -10.74
C MET A 28 17.83 0.03 -11.54
N ASP A 29 19.07 0.30 -11.17
CA ASP A 29 20.00 1.22 -11.88
C ASP A 29 19.37 2.60 -12.23
N GLY A 30 18.58 3.14 -11.30
CA GLY A 30 17.93 4.45 -11.47
C GLY A 30 16.69 4.45 -12.39
N MET A 31 16.26 3.30 -12.90
CA MET A 31 15.05 3.21 -13.71
C MET A 31 13.81 3.44 -12.85
N ASP A 32 12.95 4.36 -13.28
CA ASP A 32 11.71 4.70 -12.58
C ASP A 32 10.66 3.60 -12.72
N LYS A 33 10.68 2.66 -11.77
CA LYS A 33 9.80 1.50 -11.75
C LYS A 33 8.31 1.88 -11.80
N ILE A 34 7.93 2.96 -11.16
CA ILE A 34 6.52 3.35 -10.96
C ILE A 34 5.85 3.74 -12.28
N PHE A 35 6.59 4.45 -13.14
CA PHE A 35 6.12 4.87 -14.45
C PHE A 35 6.68 4.02 -15.60
N SER A 36 7.42 2.93 -15.31
CA SER A 36 7.82 1.98 -16.35
C SER A 36 6.59 1.35 -17.00
N PRO A 37 6.63 1.13 -18.33
CA PRO A 37 5.50 0.54 -19.03
C PRO A 37 5.33 -0.95 -18.67
N LEU A 38 4.11 -1.31 -18.29
CA LEU A 38 3.64 -2.69 -18.16
C LEU A 38 2.46 -2.84 -19.12
N LEU A 39 2.59 -3.69 -20.13
CA LEU A 39 1.57 -3.86 -21.17
C LEU A 39 1.10 -2.52 -21.79
N GLY A 40 2.05 -1.63 -22.09
CA GLY A 40 1.79 -0.34 -22.73
C GLY A 40 1.25 0.77 -21.81
N ARG A 41 1.12 0.54 -20.50
CA ARG A 41 0.61 1.53 -19.53
C ARG A 41 1.58 1.69 -18.35
N PRO A 42 1.68 2.86 -17.70
CA PRO A 42 2.48 3.02 -16.48
C PRO A 42 2.08 1.98 -15.42
N LEU A 43 3.06 1.32 -14.79
CA LEU A 43 2.84 0.28 -13.79
C LEU A 43 1.89 0.72 -12.67
N ILE A 44 2.04 1.97 -12.20
CA ILE A 44 1.19 2.55 -11.15
C ILE A 44 -0.29 2.58 -11.50
N SER A 45 -0.64 2.67 -12.79
CA SER A 45 -2.04 2.75 -13.25
C SER A 45 -2.86 1.55 -12.81
N TYR A 46 -2.25 0.36 -12.75
CA TYR A 46 -2.95 -0.88 -12.33
C TYR A 46 -3.37 -0.82 -10.87
N SER A 47 -2.48 -0.38 -9.99
CA SER A 47 -2.82 -0.19 -8.58
C SER A 47 -3.91 0.88 -8.42
N LEU A 48 -3.76 2.04 -9.07
CA LEU A 48 -4.73 3.11 -8.98
C LEU A 48 -6.13 2.68 -9.48
N GLU A 49 -6.20 1.99 -10.62
CA GLU A 49 -7.46 1.49 -11.18
C GLU A 49 -8.16 0.52 -10.22
N ALA A 50 -7.42 -0.39 -9.57
CA ALA A 50 -7.99 -1.32 -8.61
C ALA A 50 -8.59 -0.60 -7.37
N PHE A 51 -7.92 0.44 -6.88
CA PHE A 51 -8.41 1.23 -5.75
C PHE A 51 -9.58 2.14 -6.13
N ILE A 52 -9.57 2.74 -7.32
CA ILE A 52 -10.70 3.54 -7.84
C ILE A 52 -11.94 2.67 -8.06
N ALA A 53 -11.74 1.44 -8.55
CA ALA A 53 -12.83 0.49 -8.76
C ALA A 53 -13.36 -0.15 -7.47
N SER A 54 -12.72 0.08 -6.32
CA SER A 54 -13.17 -0.42 -5.02
C SER A 54 -14.27 0.48 -4.47
N PRO A 55 -15.51 0.00 -4.30
CA PRO A 55 -16.65 0.84 -3.88
C PRO A 55 -16.50 1.41 -2.46
N ASP A 56 -15.70 0.76 -1.62
CA ASP A 56 -15.45 1.20 -0.24
C ASP A 56 -14.51 2.40 -0.16
N ILE A 57 -13.67 2.66 -1.18
CA ILE A 57 -12.65 3.71 -1.14
C ILE A 57 -13.25 5.05 -1.60
N THR A 58 -13.23 6.04 -0.72
CA THR A 58 -13.77 7.37 -1.01
C THR A 58 -12.72 8.35 -1.53
N ASN A 59 -11.50 8.28 -1.00
CA ASN A 59 -10.40 9.18 -1.35
C ASN A 59 -9.08 8.43 -1.46
N ILE A 60 -8.25 8.81 -2.42
CA ILE A 60 -6.92 8.24 -2.64
C ILE A 60 -5.87 9.33 -2.56
N VAL A 61 -4.83 9.11 -1.75
CA VAL A 61 -3.62 9.94 -1.76
C VAL A 61 -2.49 9.15 -2.43
N LEU A 62 -2.07 9.63 -3.59
CA LEU A 62 -0.91 9.10 -4.30
C LEU A 62 0.36 9.84 -3.81
N VAL A 63 1.24 9.11 -3.13
CA VAL A 63 2.50 9.67 -2.60
C VAL A 63 3.62 9.35 -3.57
N LEU A 64 4.16 10.39 -4.22
CA LEU A 64 5.21 10.30 -5.25
C LEU A 64 6.51 10.98 -4.80
N SER A 65 7.61 10.61 -5.43
CA SER A 65 8.84 11.42 -5.35
C SER A 65 8.63 12.79 -6.00
N ARG A 66 9.42 13.80 -5.59
CA ARG A 66 9.37 15.13 -6.18
C ARG A 66 9.56 15.11 -7.71
N GLN A 67 10.44 14.23 -8.21
CA GLN A 67 10.69 14.05 -9.64
C GLN A 67 9.46 13.54 -10.40
N ASN A 68 8.65 12.73 -9.76
CA ASN A 68 7.49 12.06 -10.36
C ASN A 68 6.17 12.80 -10.18
N ALA A 69 6.13 13.84 -9.36
CA ALA A 69 4.88 14.57 -9.07
C ALA A 69 4.20 15.08 -10.35
N LYS A 70 4.93 15.76 -11.23
CA LYS A 70 4.38 16.27 -12.51
C LYS A 70 3.88 15.15 -13.43
N ARG A 71 4.57 14.00 -13.47
CA ARG A 71 4.13 12.83 -14.25
C ARG A 71 2.85 12.23 -13.69
N GLY A 72 2.74 12.19 -12.35
CA GLY A 72 1.52 11.78 -11.66
C GLY A 72 0.35 12.69 -11.96
N GLU A 73 0.53 14.01 -11.87
CA GLU A 73 -0.50 15.00 -12.22
C GLU A 73 -1.00 14.84 -13.66
N ALA A 74 -0.09 14.68 -14.61
CA ALA A 74 -0.43 14.45 -16.01
C ALA A 74 -1.22 13.14 -16.19
N LEU A 75 -0.82 12.05 -15.53
CA LEU A 75 -1.53 10.77 -15.58
C LEU A 75 -2.96 10.90 -15.02
N ILE A 76 -3.11 11.50 -13.84
CA ILE A 76 -4.41 11.68 -13.15
C ILE A 76 -5.33 12.53 -14.03
N LYS A 77 -4.83 13.63 -14.60
CA LYS A 77 -5.59 14.49 -15.49
C LYS A 77 -6.03 13.78 -16.76
N THR A 78 -5.12 13.07 -17.42
CA THR A 78 -5.41 12.32 -18.65
C THR A 78 -6.46 11.23 -18.44
N LYS A 79 -6.47 10.60 -17.24
CA LYS A 79 -7.41 9.54 -16.88
C LYS A 79 -8.72 10.08 -16.27
N GLY A 80 -8.85 11.37 -16.02
CA GLY A 80 -10.04 11.95 -15.39
C GLY A 80 -10.20 11.61 -13.90
N TRP A 81 -9.11 11.32 -13.18
CA TRP A 81 -9.14 10.88 -11.78
C TRP A 81 -8.97 12.00 -10.75
N SER A 82 -8.98 13.25 -11.19
CA SER A 82 -8.67 14.43 -10.35
C SER A 82 -9.62 14.64 -9.18
N ASN A 83 -10.84 14.12 -9.25
CA ASN A 83 -11.81 14.22 -8.15
C ASN A 83 -11.63 13.14 -7.07
N THR A 84 -10.87 12.09 -7.37
CA THR A 84 -10.69 10.91 -6.49
C THR A 84 -9.28 10.82 -5.94
N ILE A 85 -8.28 11.31 -6.68
CA ILE A 85 -6.86 11.17 -6.32
C ILE A 85 -6.23 12.54 -6.06
N THR A 86 -5.61 12.67 -4.88
CA THR A 86 -4.75 13.81 -4.53
C THR A 86 -3.29 13.35 -4.52
N ILE A 87 -2.37 14.20 -5.00
CA ILE A 87 -0.93 13.93 -4.94
C ILE A 87 -0.29 14.59 -3.72
N ARG A 88 0.62 13.86 -3.08
CA ARG A 88 1.55 14.36 -2.07
C ARG A 88 2.97 13.97 -2.45
N VAL A 89 3.92 14.85 -2.14
CA VAL A 89 5.35 14.53 -2.26
C VAL A 89 5.75 13.75 -1.01
N GLY A 90 6.38 12.58 -1.20
CA GLY A 90 6.83 11.73 -0.11
C GLY A 90 8.11 12.22 0.57
N GLY A 91 8.44 11.62 1.70
CA GLY A 91 9.68 11.83 2.44
C GLY A 91 10.77 10.82 2.09
N ASP A 92 11.89 10.89 2.81
CA ASP A 92 13.07 10.07 2.55
C ASP A 92 12.86 8.60 2.89
N ARG A 93 12.06 8.31 3.91
CA ARG A 93 11.73 6.96 4.34
C ARG A 93 10.28 6.61 3.99
N ARG A 94 10.00 5.31 3.83
CA ARG A 94 8.63 4.82 3.57
C ARG A 94 7.64 5.32 4.64
N GLN A 95 8.02 5.29 5.91
CA GLN A 95 7.17 5.77 7.02
C GLN A 95 6.85 7.26 6.92
N ASP A 96 7.80 8.10 6.47
CA ASP A 96 7.57 9.53 6.28
C ASP A 96 6.58 9.76 5.13
N SER A 97 6.69 8.99 4.06
CA SER A 97 5.73 9.02 2.94
C SER A 97 4.33 8.59 3.37
N VAL A 98 4.19 7.55 4.21
CA VAL A 98 2.90 7.13 4.76
C VAL A 98 2.31 8.23 5.64
N ARG A 99 3.11 8.86 6.52
CA ARG A 99 2.66 9.98 7.38
C ARG A 99 2.14 11.15 6.53
N LEU A 100 2.89 11.58 5.51
CA LEU A 100 2.45 12.63 4.60
C LEU A 100 1.19 12.25 3.80
N GLY A 101 1.02 10.97 3.49
CA GLY A 101 -0.21 10.43 2.92
C GLY A 101 -1.39 10.54 3.88
N LEU A 102 -1.21 10.20 5.15
CA LEU A 102 -2.24 10.33 6.19
C LEU A 102 -2.67 11.78 6.40
N GLU A 103 -1.74 12.73 6.38
CA GLU A 103 -2.03 14.16 6.44
C GLU A 103 -2.89 14.66 5.25
N GLY A 104 -2.90 13.91 4.15
CA GLY A 104 -3.75 14.18 2.98
C GLY A 104 -5.13 13.51 3.04
N LEU A 105 -5.34 12.59 3.98
CA LEU A 105 -6.60 11.88 4.20
C LEU A 105 -7.30 12.45 5.44
N LEU A 106 -7.85 13.65 5.30
CA LEU A 106 -8.64 14.23 6.39
C LEU A 106 -9.95 13.45 6.55
N ASP A 107 -10.33 13.21 7.83
CA ASP A 107 -11.67 12.68 8.15
C ASP A 107 -11.95 11.25 7.66
N THR A 108 -10.95 10.35 7.74
CA THR A 108 -11.13 8.93 7.44
C THR A 108 -11.16 8.08 8.72
N ASP A 109 -12.10 7.13 8.78
CA ASP A 109 -12.23 6.17 9.89
C ASP A 109 -11.27 5.00 9.74
N LEU A 110 -10.98 4.61 8.49
CA LEU A 110 -10.09 3.53 8.14
C LEU A 110 -9.21 3.93 6.97
N THR A 111 -7.94 3.57 7.03
CA THR A 111 -6.99 3.87 5.97
C THR A 111 -6.30 2.59 5.50
N THR A 112 -6.29 2.37 4.19
CA THR A 112 -5.46 1.33 3.57
C THR A 112 -4.17 1.92 3.03
N VAL A 113 -3.05 1.21 3.20
CA VAL A 113 -1.73 1.59 2.68
C VAL A 113 -1.26 0.53 1.70
N HIS A 114 -0.94 0.95 0.48
CA HIS A 114 -0.53 0.05 -0.59
C HIS A 114 0.75 0.54 -1.27
N ASP A 115 1.65 -0.39 -1.62
CA ASP A 115 2.85 -0.07 -2.40
C ASP A 115 2.48 0.07 -3.89
N GLY A 116 2.66 1.26 -4.46
CA GLY A 116 2.30 1.55 -5.86
C GLY A 116 3.02 0.67 -6.90
N ALA A 117 4.13 0.02 -6.52
CA ALA A 117 4.85 -0.93 -7.37
C ALA A 117 4.29 -2.37 -7.34
N ARG A 118 3.10 -2.60 -6.77
CA ARG A 118 2.45 -3.92 -6.71
C ARG A 118 1.16 -3.93 -7.55
N PRO A 119 1.25 -4.12 -8.87
CA PRO A 119 0.13 -3.93 -9.80
C PRO A 119 -0.94 -5.03 -9.74
N CYS A 120 -0.67 -6.16 -9.05
CA CYS A 120 -1.56 -7.32 -9.03
C CYS A 120 -2.63 -7.27 -7.92
N VAL A 121 -2.77 -6.14 -7.22
CA VAL A 121 -3.86 -5.95 -6.25
C VAL A 121 -5.21 -5.90 -7.00
N ASN A 122 -6.25 -6.47 -6.40
CA ASN A 122 -7.60 -6.44 -6.95
C ASN A 122 -8.62 -5.99 -5.90
N THR A 123 -9.81 -5.63 -6.35
CA THR A 123 -10.90 -5.13 -5.49
C THR A 123 -11.31 -6.13 -4.42
N HIS A 124 -11.28 -7.45 -4.72
CA HIS A 124 -11.60 -8.49 -3.73
C HIS A 124 -10.61 -8.49 -2.56
N THR A 125 -9.31 -8.39 -2.83
CA THR A 125 -8.28 -8.34 -1.79
C THR A 125 -8.42 -7.06 -0.94
N ILE A 126 -8.73 -5.92 -1.57
CA ILE A 126 -8.97 -4.65 -0.89
C ILE A 126 -10.18 -4.79 0.05
N SER A 127 -11.33 -5.19 -0.46
CA SER A 127 -12.56 -5.33 0.31
C SER A 127 -12.43 -6.33 1.47
N LYS A 128 -11.77 -7.48 1.23
CA LYS A 128 -11.48 -8.47 2.29
C LYS A 128 -10.60 -7.87 3.39
N GLY A 129 -9.53 -7.16 3.02
CA GLY A 129 -8.64 -6.49 3.97
C GLY A 129 -9.38 -5.45 4.83
N LEU A 130 -10.23 -4.64 4.22
CA LEU A 130 -11.06 -3.66 4.90
C LEU A 130 -12.05 -4.32 5.86
N SER A 131 -12.71 -5.39 5.42
CA SER A 131 -13.65 -6.17 6.25
C SER A 131 -12.95 -6.73 7.49
N GLU A 132 -11.77 -7.32 7.34
CA GLU A 132 -11.01 -7.85 8.48
C GLU A 132 -10.47 -6.75 9.40
N ALA A 133 -10.04 -5.61 8.83
CA ALA A 133 -9.60 -4.46 9.62
C ALA A 133 -10.73 -3.85 10.46
N ARG A 134 -11.97 -3.81 9.93
CA ARG A 134 -13.15 -3.37 10.70
C ARG A 134 -13.40 -4.26 11.92
N LYS A 135 -13.18 -5.58 11.80
CA LYS A 135 -13.39 -6.55 12.90
C LYS A 135 -12.27 -6.51 13.95
N ALA A 136 -11.02 -6.47 13.50
CA ALA A 136 -9.84 -6.67 14.34
C ALA A 136 -9.10 -5.38 14.71
N GLY A 137 -9.46 -4.23 14.10
CA GLY A 137 -8.78 -2.95 14.24
C GLY A 137 -7.65 -2.74 13.24
N ALA A 138 -7.04 -3.81 12.72
CA ALA A 138 -6.04 -3.78 11.66
C ALA A 138 -6.00 -5.10 10.91
N ALA A 139 -5.61 -5.08 9.63
CA ALA A 139 -5.39 -6.26 8.82
C ALA A 139 -4.22 -6.04 7.86
N VAL A 140 -3.56 -7.12 7.47
CA VAL A 140 -2.46 -7.08 6.51
C VAL A 140 -2.56 -8.28 5.57
N ALA A 141 -2.27 -8.05 4.28
CA ALA A 141 -2.18 -9.12 3.31
C ALA A 141 -0.89 -9.93 3.54
N ALA A 142 -1.04 -11.24 3.68
CA ALA A 142 0.09 -12.13 3.94
C ALA A 142 -0.11 -13.50 3.28
N LEU A 143 0.99 -14.20 3.07
CA LEU A 143 1.00 -15.58 2.58
C LEU A 143 1.75 -16.47 3.57
N PRO A 144 1.29 -17.73 3.79
CA PRO A 144 2.06 -18.68 4.60
C PRO A 144 3.45 -18.93 3.99
N VAL A 145 4.45 -19.05 4.84
CA VAL A 145 5.81 -19.36 4.38
C VAL A 145 5.87 -20.79 3.86
N SER A 146 6.26 -20.95 2.60
CA SER A 146 6.48 -22.26 1.96
C SER A 146 7.90 -22.82 2.20
N ASN A 147 8.90 -21.93 2.31
CA ASN A 147 10.31 -22.28 2.49
C ASN A 147 10.63 -22.70 3.93
N THR A 148 11.68 -23.50 4.10
CA THR A 148 12.24 -23.78 5.43
C THR A 148 13.05 -22.57 5.91
N ILE A 149 12.65 -21.98 7.04
CA ILE A 149 13.34 -20.83 7.64
C ILE A 149 14.27 -21.31 8.76
N LYS A 150 15.50 -20.88 8.70
CA LYS A 150 16.56 -21.14 9.68
C LYS A 150 16.98 -19.82 10.33
N THR A 151 17.21 -19.83 11.63
CA THR A 151 18.01 -18.79 12.28
C THR A 151 19.48 -19.19 12.22
N VAL A 152 20.34 -18.20 12.03
CA VAL A 152 21.79 -18.38 12.00
C VAL A 152 22.45 -17.49 13.06
N ASP A 153 23.67 -17.81 13.45
CA ASP A 153 24.49 -16.96 14.32
C ASP A 153 25.32 -15.95 13.51
N THR A 154 26.16 -15.20 14.20
CA THR A 154 27.04 -14.20 13.59
C THR A 154 28.07 -14.78 12.61
N ASN A 155 28.37 -16.07 12.74
CA ASN A 155 29.28 -16.81 11.88
C ASN A 155 28.57 -17.60 10.77
N MET A 156 27.27 -17.34 10.56
CA MET A 156 26.41 -18.00 9.58
C MET A 156 26.16 -19.51 9.84
N PHE A 157 26.41 -20.01 11.04
CA PHE A 157 26.03 -21.38 11.42
C PHE A 157 24.53 -21.44 11.78
N VAL A 158 23.87 -22.49 11.34
CA VAL A 158 22.45 -22.75 11.64
C VAL A 158 22.27 -23.04 13.13
N LYS A 159 21.47 -22.20 13.81
CA LYS A 159 21.08 -22.41 15.21
C LYS A 159 19.78 -23.17 15.35
N LYS A 160 18.75 -22.81 14.56
CA LYS A 160 17.40 -23.33 14.75
C LYS A 160 16.61 -23.34 13.45
N THR A 161 15.77 -24.34 13.28
CA THR A 161 14.69 -24.32 12.27
C THR A 161 13.43 -23.75 12.90
N LEU A 162 12.83 -22.75 12.28
CA LEU A 162 11.56 -22.19 12.76
C LEU A 162 10.36 -23.02 12.27
N PRO A 163 9.32 -23.23 13.09
CA PRO A 163 8.11 -23.90 12.69
C PRO A 163 7.35 -23.01 11.67
N ARG A 164 7.39 -23.39 10.40
CA ARG A 164 6.85 -22.57 9.29
C ARG A 164 5.33 -22.38 9.33
N ASN A 165 4.60 -23.24 10.03
CA ASN A 165 3.15 -23.10 10.24
C ASN A 165 2.76 -21.86 11.07
N GLN A 166 3.73 -21.20 11.70
CA GLN A 166 3.55 -19.94 12.46
C GLN A 166 4.15 -18.73 11.74
N LEU A 167 4.68 -18.91 10.53
CA LEU A 167 5.38 -17.87 9.79
C LEU A 167 4.59 -17.47 8.53
N TRP A 168 4.47 -16.15 8.34
CA TRP A 168 3.78 -15.55 7.21
C TRP A 168 4.66 -14.47 6.57
N THR A 169 4.70 -14.43 5.26
CA THR A 169 5.32 -13.33 4.52
C THR A 169 4.31 -12.22 4.32
N ILE A 170 4.63 -11.04 4.82
CA ILE A 170 3.77 -9.85 4.70
C ILE A 170 3.93 -9.24 3.30
N GLN A 171 2.82 -8.85 2.71
CA GLN A 171 2.76 -8.23 1.38
C GLN A 171 2.52 -6.72 1.47
N THR A 172 3.44 -6.00 2.14
CA THR A 172 3.39 -4.53 2.29
C THR A 172 4.65 -3.86 1.76
#